data_61f92d42969007c00ed8f2c91da91774
#
_entry.id   61f92d42969007c00ed8f2c91da91774
#
_cell.length_a   1.000
_cell.length_b   1.000
_cell.length_c   1.000
_cell.angle_alpha   90.00
_cell.angle_beta   90.00
_cell.angle_gamma   90.00
#
_symmetry.space_group_name_H-M   'P 1'
#
loop_
_entity.id
_entity.type
_entity.pdbx_description
1 polymer ?
#
loop_
_entity_poly.entity_id
_entity_poly.type
_entity_poly.pdbx_seq_one_letter_code
_entity_poly.pdbx_strand_id
1 'polypeptide(L)'
;MSNWQQAAAEITNALPHRIHEVVMVDQSPLARTPRSTPILYLGLYDRVRELFAGRPEALSQGLTASAFSFNSGSGRCERCSGTGFEKIEMQFLSDLYVRCAECEGKRFQPHVLKIKLHGKSIHDLLELTVHEAIEFFAEIGELKTLSEPLDILDEVGLGYLRLGQPLNTLSGGESQRLKLVRHLSETGNRS
;
A
#
# COMPACT_ATOMS: atom_id res chain seq x y z
N MET A 1 -11.46 -14.90 26.89
CA MET A 1 -12.13 -14.06 25.88
C MET A 1 -12.18 -12.64 26.41
N SER A 2 -11.88 -11.65 25.60
CA SER A 2 -11.95 -10.24 26.00
C SER A 2 -13.42 -9.80 26.09
N ASN A 3 -13.70 -8.77 26.88
CA ASN A 3 -15.08 -8.29 27.17
C ASN A 3 -15.85 -7.94 25.88
N TRP A 4 -15.18 -7.40 24.84
CA TRP A 4 -15.80 -7.07 23.57
C TRP A 4 -16.17 -8.32 22.72
N GLN A 5 -15.41 -9.42 22.81
CA GLN A 5 -15.74 -10.67 22.12
C GLN A 5 -17.02 -11.32 22.65
N GLN A 6 -17.25 -11.20 23.96
CA GLN A 6 -18.50 -11.64 24.58
C GLN A 6 -19.68 -10.80 24.12
N ALA A 7 -19.55 -9.47 24.14
CA ALA A 7 -20.59 -8.55 23.66
C ALA A 7 -20.88 -8.77 22.15
N ALA A 8 -19.87 -8.99 21.32
CA ALA A 8 -20.05 -9.30 19.89
C ALA A 8 -20.83 -10.60 19.69
N ALA A 9 -20.51 -11.65 20.43
CA ALA A 9 -21.21 -12.93 20.37
C ALA A 9 -22.69 -12.80 20.83
N GLU A 10 -22.96 -12.02 21.87
CA GLU A 10 -24.33 -11.74 22.34
C GLU A 10 -25.14 -11.01 21.27
N ILE A 11 -24.59 -9.98 20.61
CA ILE A 11 -25.28 -9.23 19.54
C ILE A 11 -25.56 -10.15 18.34
N THR A 12 -24.57 -10.95 17.90
CA THR A 12 -24.73 -11.86 16.77
C THR A 12 -25.78 -12.94 17.07
N ASN A 13 -25.82 -13.47 18.30
CA ASN A 13 -26.82 -14.46 18.72
C ASN A 13 -28.23 -13.87 18.88
N ALA A 14 -28.33 -12.60 19.28
CA ALA A 14 -29.61 -11.93 19.43
C ALA A 14 -30.28 -11.58 18.09
N LEU A 15 -29.48 -11.36 17.01
CA LEU A 15 -29.97 -10.94 15.70
C LEU A 15 -29.34 -11.76 14.55
N PRO A 16 -29.48 -13.10 14.54
CA PRO A 16 -28.75 -13.99 13.63
C PRO A 16 -29.09 -13.81 12.16
N HIS A 17 -30.21 -13.19 11.82
CA HIS A 17 -30.63 -12.92 10.44
C HIS A 17 -30.27 -11.53 9.93
N ARG A 18 -29.67 -10.67 10.77
CA ARG A 18 -29.32 -9.27 10.43
C ARG A 18 -27.84 -8.94 10.59
N ILE A 19 -27.15 -9.65 11.49
CA ILE A 19 -25.75 -9.42 11.81
C ILE A 19 -25.02 -10.74 11.67
N HIS A 20 -24.20 -10.86 10.62
CA HIS A 20 -23.42 -12.06 10.34
C HIS A 20 -22.06 -12.03 11.06
N GLU A 21 -21.47 -10.84 11.23
CA GLU A 21 -20.17 -10.66 11.84
C GLU A 21 -20.07 -9.31 12.56
N VAL A 22 -19.33 -9.27 13.66
CA VAL A 22 -18.97 -8.05 14.38
C VAL A 22 -17.45 -7.92 14.40
N VAL A 23 -16.94 -6.87 13.79
CA VAL A 23 -15.53 -6.60 13.66
C VAL A 23 -15.14 -5.42 14.53
N MET A 24 -14.12 -5.60 15.36
CA MET A 24 -13.55 -4.52 16.16
C MET A 24 -12.35 -3.93 15.43
N VAL A 25 -12.42 -2.64 15.11
CA VAL A 25 -11.33 -1.88 14.50
C VAL A 25 -10.82 -0.85 15.50
N ASP A 26 -9.59 -1.02 15.97
CA ASP A 26 -8.93 -0.12 16.89
C ASP A 26 -8.11 0.99 16.18
N GLN A 27 -7.68 2.00 16.92
CA GLN A 27 -6.86 3.12 16.43
C GLN A 27 -5.36 2.87 16.56
N SER A 28 -4.92 1.64 16.86
CA SER A 28 -3.49 1.33 16.95
C SER A 28 -2.79 1.57 15.60
N PRO A 29 -1.54 2.04 15.62
CA PRO A 29 -0.78 2.25 14.38
C PRO A 29 -0.66 0.97 13.55
N LEU A 30 -0.89 1.08 12.25
CA LEU A 30 -0.79 -0.04 11.29
C LEU A 30 0.63 -0.53 11.07
N ALA A 31 1.61 0.36 11.22
CA ALA A 31 3.01 0.04 11.01
C ALA A 31 3.92 0.92 11.87
N ARG A 32 5.06 0.36 12.25
CA ARG A 32 6.12 1.07 12.96
C ARG A 32 7.26 1.51 12.05
N THR A 33 7.24 1.09 10.79
CA THR A 33 8.31 1.35 9.82
C THR A 33 7.77 2.06 8.58
N PRO A 34 8.59 2.88 7.90
CA PRO A 34 8.20 3.54 6.66
C PRO A 34 8.09 2.60 5.45
N ARG A 35 8.30 1.29 5.64
CA ARG A 35 8.26 0.28 4.57
C ARG A 35 6.86 -0.21 4.25
N SER A 36 5.92 -0.06 5.17
CA SER A 36 4.52 -0.42 4.95
C SER A 36 3.79 0.75 4.30
N THR A 37 3.06 0.47 3.23
CA THR A 37 2.33 1.46 2.42
C THR A 37 0.92 0.96 2.11
N PRO A 38 -0.05 1.82 1.74
CA PRO A 38 -1.41 1.41 1.38
C PRO A 38 -1.45 0.29 0.34
N ILE A 39 -0.71 0.42 -0.76
CA ILE A 39 -0.68 -0.58 -1.83
C ILE A 39 -0.16 -1.96 -1.36
N LEU A 40 0.81 -1.99 -0.44
CA LEU A 40 1.29 -3.23 0.18
C LEU A 40 0.26 -3.80 1.15
N TYR A 41 -0.36 -2.95 1.96
CA TYR A 41 -1.32 -3.35 2.97
C TYR A 41 -2.56 -3.98 2.35
N LEU A 42 -3.01 -3.47 1.19
CA LEU A 42 -4.12 -4.02 0.41
C LEU A 42 -3.73 -5.23 -0.46
N GLY A 43 -2.46 -5.63 -0.47
CA GLY A 43 -1.99 -6.77 -1.26
C GLY A 43 -1.89 -6.53 -2.77
N LEU A 44 -2.02 -5.29 -3.23
CA LEU A 44 -2.08 -4.95 -4.65
C LEU A 44 -0.68 -4.84 -5.30
N TYR A 45 0.36 -4.67 -4.50
CA TYR A 45 1.69 -4.35 -5.01
C TYR A 45 2.32 -5.49 -5.81
N ASP A 46 2.04 -6.74 -5.48
CA ASP A 46 2.60 -7.88 -6.19
C ASP A 46 2.11 -7.92 -7.63
N ARG A 47 0.82 -7.68 -7.86
CA ARG A 47 0.27 -7.58 -9.21
C ARG A 47 0.88 -6.42 -10.00
N VAL A 48 1.04 -5.26 -9.37
CA VAL A 48 1.70 -4.10 -9.99
C VAL A 48 3.13 -4.44 -10.41
N ARG A 49 3.91 -5.13 -9.56
CA ARG A 49 5.28 -5.56 -9.89
C ARG A 49 5.32 -6.50 -11.10
N GLU A 50 4.36 -7.40 -11.21
CA GLU A 50 4.21 -8.30 -12.37
C GLU A 50 3.95 -7.53 -13.67
N LEU A 51 3.08 -6.51 -13.63
CA LEU A 51 2.79 -5.66 -14.79
C LEU A 51 4.04 -4.95 -15.31
N PHE A 52 4.87 -4.42 -14.42
CA PHE A 52 6.15 -3.80 -14.80
C PHE A 52 7.14 -4.83 -15.33
N ALA A 53 7.24 -6.00 -14.71
CA ALA A 53 8.14 -7.08 -15.14
C ALA A 53 7.75 -7.66 -16.52
N GLY A 54 6.47 -7.63 -16.87
CA GLY A 54 5.96 -8.05 -18.17
C GLY A 54 6.22 -7.06 -19.32
N ARG A 55 6.77 -5.87 -19.04
CA ARG A 55 7.07 -4.90 -20.11
C ARG A 55 8.23 -5.37 -20.97
N PRO A 56 8.19 -5.16 -22.32
CA PRO A 56 9.26 -5.58 -23.22
C PRO A 56 10.64 -5.07 -22.79
N GLU A 57 10.69 -3.83 -22.30
CA GLU A 57 11.92 -3.21 -21.81
C GLU A 57 12.47 -3.88 -20.54
N ALA A 58 11.60 -4.38 -19.67
CA ALA A 58 11.99 -5.13 -18.47
C ALA A 58 12.48 -6.52 -18.85
N LEU A 59 11.77 -7.22 -19.74
CA LEU A 59 12.14 -8.53 -20.24
C LEU A 59 13.49 -8.53 -20.96
N SER A 60 13.75 -7.52 -21.80
CA SER A 60 15.03 -7.36 -22.51
C SER A 60 16.22 -7.14 -21.56
N GLN A 61 15.98 -6.61 -20.37
CA GLN A 61 17.01 -6.39 -19.33
C GLN A 61 17.04 -7.50 -18.27
N GLY A 62 16.23 -8.54 -18.41
CA GLY A 62 16.12 -9.64 -17.43
C GLY A 62 15.55 -9.20 -16.08
N LEU A 63 14.80 -8.08 -16.03
CA LEU A 63 14.19 -7.60 -14.81
C LEU A 63 12.94 -8.40 -14.47
N THR A 64 12.95 -9.03 -13.32
CA THR A 64 11.79 -9.77 -12.78
C THR A 64 10.96 -8.88 -11.85
N ALA A 65 9.81 -9.37 -11.39
CA ALA A 65 8.97 -8.67 -10.41
C ALA A 65 9.74 -8.29 -9.11
N SER A 66 10.81 -9.03 -8.77
CA SER A 66 11.68 -8.71 -7.66
C SER A 66 12.40 -7.37 -7.84
N ALA A 67 12.80 -7.00 -9.06
CA ALA A 67 13.48 -5.73 -9.34
C ALA A 67 12.58 -4.51 -9.02
N PHE A 68 11.27 -4.69 -9.06
CA PHE A 68 10.28 -3.66 -8.78
C PHE A 68 9.81 -3.64 -7.31
N SER A 69 10.51 -4.35 -6.41
CA SER A 69 10.24 -4.30 -4.97
C SER A 69 11.19 -3.33 -4.26
N PHE A 70 10.64 -2.35 -3.56
CA PHE A 70 11.45 -1.44 -2.73
C PHE A 70 11.83 -2.04 -1.37
N ASN A 71 11.20 -3.15 -0.94
CA ASN A 71 11.49 -3.77 0.36
C ASN A 71 12.64 -4.77 0.30
N SER A 72 12.67 -5.63 -0.72
CA SER A 72 13.63 -6.75 -0.82
C SER A 72 14.24 -6.91 -2.19
N GLY A 73 13.85 -6.10 -3.16
CA GLY A 73 14.24 -6.27 -4.56
C GLY A 73 15.64 -5.81 -4.88
N SER A 74 16.21 -6.39 -5.93
CA SER A 74 17.53 -6.02 -6.48
C SER A 74 17.55 -4.64 -7.14
N GLY A 75 16.38 -4.13 -7.56
CA GLY A 75 16.27 -2.82 -8.22
C GLY A 75 16.05 -1.64 -7.25
N ARG A 76 16.01 -1.88 -5.94
CA ARG A 76 15.91 -0.82 -4.94
C ARG A 76 17.19 0.01 -4.87
N CYS A 77 17.07 1.27 -4.48
CA CYS A 77 18.24 2.09 -4.18
C CYS A 77 19.08 1.45 -3.07
N GLU A 78 20.35 1.24 -3.30
CA GLU A 78 21.25 0.57 -2.35
C GLU A 78 21.48 1.44 -1.11
N ARG A 79 21.69 2.75 -1.31
CA ARG A 79 21.98 3.69 -0.23
C ARG A 79 20.90 3.73 0.85
N CYS A 80 19.65 3.95 0.46
CA CYS A 80 18.54 3.99 1.41
C CYS A 80 17.83 2.64 1.57
N SER A 81 18.31 1.59 0.92
CA SER A 81 17.69 0.27 0.91
C SER A 81 16.18 0.29 0.56
N GLY A 82 15.79 1.19 -0.36
CA GLY A 82 14.42 1.33 -0.86
C GLY A 82 13.47 2.13 0.02
N THR A 83 13.91 2.73 1.12
CA THR A 83 13.05 3.60 1.95
C THR A 83 12.75 4.94 1.31
N GLY A 84 13.63 5.43 0.43
CA GLY A 84 13.60 6.79 -0.14
C GLY A 84 14.16 7.85 0.82
N PHE A 85 14.43 7.49 2.08
CA PHE A 85 14.90 8.40 3.12
C PHE A 85 16.06 7.79 3.88
N GLU A 86 16.90 8.64 4.44
CA GLU A 86 17.97 8.29 5.38
C GLU A 86 17.57 8.77 6.77
N LYS A 87 17.68 7.88 7.75
CA LYS A 87 17.42 8.18 9.15
C LYS A 87 18.67 8.77 9.79
N ILE A 88 18.56 9.96 10.36
CA ILE A 88 19.60 10.57 11.19
C ILE A 88 19.15 10.42 12.64
N GLU A 89 19.85 9.58 13.39
CA GLU A 89 19.57 9.36 14.80
C GLU A 89 20.10 10.54 15.63
N MET A 90 19.23 11.12 16.42
CA MET A 90 19.55 12.22 17.31
C MET A 90 19.45 11.74 18.76
N GLN A 91 20.55 11.83 19.52
CA GLN A 91 20.67 11.27 20.88
C GLN A 91 19.62 11.80 21.87
N PHE A 92 19.11 13.01 21.68
CA PHE A 92 18.17 13.67 22.63
C PHE A 92 16.92 14.23 21.97
N LEU A 93 16.75 14.05 20.66
CA LEU A 93 15.61 14.53 19.87
C LEU A 93 15.01 13.39 19.06
N SER A 94 13.81 13.61 18.53
CA SER A 94 13.21 12.66 17.59
C SER A 94 14.09 12.49 16.35
N ASP A 95 14.16 11.27 15.83
CA ASP A 95 14.90 10.94 14.62
C ASP A 95 14.47 11.84 13.45
N LEU A 96 15.44 12.32 12.69
CA LEU A 96 15.20 13.10 11.47
C LEU A 96 15.28 12.19 10.24
N TYR A 97 14.31 12.31 9.36
CA TYR A 97 14.29 11.60 8.07
C TYR A 97 14.56 12.60 6.95
N VAL A 98 15.70 12.45 6.26
CA VAL A 98 16.08 13.27 5.10
C VAL A 98 15.92 12.47 3.81
N ARG A 99 15.59 13.13 2.71
CA ARG A 99 15.51 12.46 1.42
C ARG A 99 16.88 11.86 1.05
N CYS A 100 16.87 10.62 0.58
CA CYS A 100 18.08 9.97 0.09
C CYS A 100 18.68 10.77 -1.07
N ALA A 101 19.95 11.16 -0.94
CA ALA A 101 20.61 11.98 -1.95
C ALA A 101 20.86 11.24 -3.27
N GLU A 102 20.91 9.91 -3.25
CA GLU A 102 21.14 9.09 -4.45
C GLU A 102 19.86 8.90 -5.28
N CYS A 103 18.77 8.49 -4.67
CA CYS A 103 17.52 8.25 -5.39
C CYS A 103 16.52 9.41 -5.29
N GLU A 104 16.84 10.49 -4.58
CA GLU A 104 15.98 11.66 -4.41
C GLU A 104 14.55 11.31 -3.92
N GLY A 105 14.44 10.31 -3.06
CA GLY A 105 13.17 9.81 -2.56
C GLY A 105 12.49 8.77 -3.45
N LYS A 106 13.01 8.48 -4.65
CA LYS A 106 12.36 7.60 -5.64
C LYS A 106 12.44 6.11 -5.31
N ARG A 107 13.22 5.72 -4.30
CA ARG A 107 13.35 4.34 -3.76
C ARG A 107 14.05 3.32 -4.65
N PHE A 108 14.14 3.54 -5.96
CA PHE A 108 14.66 2.61 -6.96
C PHE A 108 15.91 3.13 -7.65
N GLN A 109 16.65 2.21 -8.24
CA GLN A 109 17.79 2.52 -9.11
C GLN A 109 17.31 3.11 -10.44
N PRO A 110 18.14 3.94 -11.13
CA PRO A 110 17.73 4.64 -12.35
C PRO A 110 17.30 3.72 -13.49
N HIS A 111 17.91 2.53 -13.63
CA HIS A 111 17.54 1.59 -14.71
C HIS A 111 16.14 1.02 -14.52
N VAL A 112 15.68 0.77 -13.28
CA VAL A 112 14.31 0.33 -12.97
C VAL A 112 13.30 1.43 -13.26
N LEU A 113 13.63 2.70 -12.96
CA LEU A 113 12.76 3.84 -13.21
C LEU A 113 12.56 4.17 -14.70
N LYS A 114 13.41 3.64 -15.58
CA LYS A 114 13.26 3.75 -17.04
C LYS A 114 12.13 2.87 -17.58
N ILE A 115 11.80 1.79 -16.88
CA ILE A 115 10.66 0.94 -17.27
C ILE A 115 9.37 1.69 -16.99
N LYS A 116 8.51 1.78 -18.02
CA LYS A 116 7.26 2.55 -17.93
C LYS A 116 6.05 1.67 -18.22
N LEU A 117 5.02 1.84 -17.41
CA LEU A 117 3.68 1.31 -17.63
C LEU A 117 2.78 2.50 -17.97
N HIS A 118 2.29 2.57 -19.19
CA HIS A 118 1.50 3.72 -19.70
C HIS A 118 2.12 5.08 -19.34
N GLY A 119 3.43 5.23 -19.59
CA GLY A 119 4.17 6.47 -19.35
C GLY A 119 4.64 6.70 -17.91
N LYS A 120 4.13 5.94 -16.92
CA LYS A 120 4.51 6.07 -15.51
C LYS A 120 5.56 5.03 -15.10
N SER A 121 6.59 5.44 -14.36
CA SER A 121 7.51 4.51 -13.68
C SER A 121 6.83 3.91 -12.45
N ILE A 122 7.47 2.89 -11.87
CA ILE A 122 7.00 2.33 -10.60
C ILE A 122 6.96 3.37 -9.47
N HIS A 123 7.88 4.34 -9.47
CA HIS A 123 7.84 5.46 -8.51
C HIS A 123 6.66 6.39 -8.78
N ASP A 124 6.45 6.79 -10.05
CA ASP A 124 5.33 7.67 -10.42
C ASP A 124 3.99 7.04 -10.02
N LEU A 125 3.84 5.71 -10.17
CA LEU A 125 2.65 4.98 -9.74
C LEU A 125 2.49 5.01 -8.21
N LEU A 126 3.57 4.85 -7.45
CA LEU A 126 3.52 4.92 -5.98
C LEU A 126 3.17 6.32 -5.45
N GLU A 127 3.43 7.37 -6.24
CA GLU A 127 3.09 8.75 -5.91
C GLU A 127 1.64 9.12 -6.26
N LEU A 128 0.94 8.31 -7.06
CA LEU A 128 -0.48 8.51 -7.30
C LEU A 128 -1.28 8.45 -6.01
N THR A 129 -2.25 9.33 -5.87
CA THR A 129 -3.31 9.17 -4.89
C THR A 129 -4.17 7.97 -5.25
N VAL A 130 -4.94 7.46 -4.30
CA VAL A 130 -5.90 6.37 -4.54
C VAL A 130 -6.86 6.74 -5.67
N HIS A 131 -7.39 7.97 -5.64
CA HIS A 131 -8.29 8.47 -6.67
C HIS A 131 -7.66 8.48 -8.07
N GLU A 132 -6.45 9.04 -8.21
CA GLU A 132 -5.70 9.04 -9.47
C GLU A 132 -5.32 7.62 -9.93
N ALA A 133 -5.09 6.71 -8.99
CA ALA A 133 -4.78 5.32 -9.30
C ALA A 133 -5.98 4.55 -9.86
N ILE A 134 -7.20 4.81 -9.34
CA ILE A 134 -8.44 4.24 -9.88
C ILE A 134 -8.60 4.65 -11.34
N GLU A 135 -8.46 5.94 -11.65
CA GLU A 135 -8.53 6.46 -13.03
C GLU A 135 -7.46 5.82 -13.92
N PHE A 136 -6.21 5.81 -13.45
CA PHE A 136 -5.09 5.22 -14.18
C PHE A 136 -5.31 3.75 -14.48
N PHE A 137 -5.79 3.00 -13.51
CA PHE A 137 -6.05 1.59 -13.69
C PHE A 137 -7.27 1.30 -14.57
N ALA A 138 -8.29 2.12 -14.57
CA ALA A 138 -9.41 2.04 -15.48
C ALA A 138 -8.99 2.24 -16.96
N GLU A 139 -8.09 3.17 -17.23
CA GLU A 139 -7.55 3.42 -18.58
C GLU A 139 -6.77 2.23 -19.15
N ILE A 140 -6.10 1.45 -18.31
CA ILE A 140 -5.27 0.31 -18.77
C ILE A 140 -6.12 -0.94 -19.07
N GLY A 141 -7.38 -0.97 -18.66
CA GLY A 141 -8.32 -2.05 -19.01
C GLY A 141 -8.06 -3.40 -18.34
N GLU A 142 -7.02 -3.54 -17.52
CA GLU A 142 -6.63 -4.83 -16.93
C GLU A 142 -7.20 -5.10 -15.52
N LEU A 143 -8.08 -4.24 -14.92
CA LEU A 143 -7.90 -4.07 -13.50
C LEU A 143 -9.14 -4.05 -12.61
N LYS A 144 -10.19 -4.78 -12.94
CA LYS A 144 -11.26 -5.01 -11.94
C LYS A 144 -10.73 -5.53 -10.59
N THR A 145 -9.66 -6.32 -10.60
CA THR A 145 -9.07 -6.90 -9.38
C THR A 145 -8.20 -5.91 -8.58
N LEU A 146 -7.67 -4.85 -9.22
CA LEU A 146 -6.91 -3.81 -8.54
C LEU A 146 -7.78 -2.62 -8.15
N SER A 147 -8.88 -2.35 -8.86
CA SER A 147 -9.74 -1.22 -8.57
C SER A 147 -10.60 -1.45 -7.33
N GLU A 148 -11.19 -2.63 -7.15
CA GLU A 148 -12.15 -2.87 -6.07
C GLU A 148 -11.67 -2.47 -4.67
N PRO A 149 -10.46 -2.86 -4.18
CA PRO A 149 -9.98 -2.39 -2.89
C PRO A 149 -9.67 -0.88 -2.85
N LEU A 150 -9.32 -0.29 -4.01
CA LEU A 150 -9.09 1.15 -4.11
C LEU A 150 -10.40 1.93 -4.11
N ASP A 151 -11.45 1.42 -4.77
CA ASP A 151 -12.78 2.00 -4.78
C ASP A 151 -13.34 2.07 -3.35
N ILE A 152 -13.24 0.97 -2.58
CA ILE A 152 -13.65 0.95 -1.17
C ILE A 152 -12.83 1.96 -0.35
N LEU A 153 -11.53 2.10 -0.65
CA LEU A 153 -10.65 3.06 0.04
C LEU A 153 -11.08 4.51 -0.25
N ASP A 154 -11.48 4.81 -1.48
CA ASP A 154 -12.01 6.13 -1.86
C ASP A 154 -13.36 6.40 -1.19
N GLU A 155 -14.27 5.43 -1.20
CA GLU A 155 -15.59 5.52 -0.56
C GLU A 155 -15.53 5.84 0.95
N VAL A 156 -14.54 5.28 1.67
CA VAL A 156 -14.33 5.60 3.10
C VAL A 156 -13.61 6.94 3.31
N GLY A 157 -13.40 7.72 2.24
CA GLY A 157 -12.80 9.05 2.29
C GLY A 157 -11.27 9.04 2.47
N LEU A 158 -10.59 8.03 1.94
CA LEU A 158 -9.12 7.92 1.92
C LEU A 158 -8.53 8.06 0.50
N GLY A 159 -9.33 8.57 -0.45
CA GLY A 159 -8.94 8.77 -1.86
C GLY A 159 -7.72 9.67 -2.06
N TYR A 160 -7.43 10.56 -1.12
CA TYR A 160 -6.26 11.45 -1.14
C TYR A 160 -4.94 10.79 -0.72
N LEU A 161 -4.96 9.60 -0.10
CA LEU A 161 -3.74 8.91 0.29
C LEU A 161 -2.94 8.47 -0.94
N ARG A 162 -1.62 8.62 -0.89
CA ARG A 162 -0.77 8.09 -1.95
C ARG A 162 -0.55 6.60 -1.77
N LEU A 163 -0.50 5.85 -2.87
CA LEU A 163 -0.27 4.41 -2.84
C LEU A 163 1.02 4.01 -2.12
N GLY A 164 2.06 4.81 -2.25
CA GLY A 164 3.37 4.62 -1.61
C GLY A 164 3.57 5.38 -0.30
N GLN A 165 2.55 6.02 0.26
CA GLN A 165 2.69 6.77 1.51
C GLN A 165 3.02 5.83 2.68
N PRO A 166 4.03 6.14 3.53
CA PRO A 166 4.31 5.33 4.70
C PRO A 166 3.13 5.30 5.69
N LEU A 167 2.69 4.10 6.10
CA LEU A 167 1.54 3.95 7.01
C LEU A 167 1.78 4.52 8.42
N ASN A 168 3.02 4.67 8.83
CA ASN A 168 3.36 5.30 10.11
C ASN A 168 3.14 6.83 10.12
N THR A 169 2.79 7.43 8.98
CA THR A 169 2.42 8.85 8.88
C THR A 169 0.92 9.08 9.01
N LEU A 170 0.12 8.01 9.04
CA LEU A 170 -1.33 8.09 9.13
C LEU A 170 -1.79 8.45 10.54
N SER A 171 -2.85 9.23 10.62
CA SER A 171 -3.59 9.47 11.86
C SER A 171 -4.28 8.19 12.36
N GLY A 172 -4.71 8.18 13.62
CA GLY A 172 -5.45 7.04 14.18
C GLY A 172 -6.75 6.73 13.41
N GLY A 173 -7.47 7.77 12.98
CA GLY A 173 -8.70 7.62 12.20
C GLY A 173 -8.46 7.08 10.78
N GLU A 174 -7.39 7.51 10.11
CA GLU A 174 -6.99 6.96 8.80
C GLU A 174 -6.58 5.50 8.93
N SER A 175 -5.79 5.17 9.95
CA SER A 175 -5.39 3.80 10.26
C SER A 175 -6.60 2.90 10.51
N GLN A 176 -7.58 3.38 11.25
CA GLN A 176 -8.81 2.67 11.55
C GLN A 176 -9.63 2.39 10.27
N ARG A 177 -9.82 3.40 9.42
CA ARG A 177 -10.53 3.24 8.15
C ARG A 177 -9.80 2.29 7.20
N LEU A 178 -8.47 2.37 7.11
CA LEU A 178 -7.70 1.45 6.26
C LEU A 178 -7.78 -0.01 6.74
N LYS A 179 -7.83 -0.26 8.06
CA LYS A 179 -8.09 -1.59 8.61
C LYS A 179 -9.47 -2.12 8.20
N LEU A 180 -10.49 -1.25 8.24
CA LEU A 180 -11.85 -1.61 7.83
C LEU A 180 -11.89 -2.00 6.36
N VAL A 181 -11.27 -1.23 5.47
CA VAL A 181 -11.19 -1.54 4.02
C VAL A 181 -10.61 -2.92 3.78
N ARG A 182 -9.49 -3.25 4.43
CA ARG A 182 -8.87 -4.56 4.29
C ARG A 182 -9.84 -5.68 4.68
N HIS A 183 -10.55 -5.53 5.80
CA HIS A 183 -11.52 -6.52 6.24
C HIS A 183 -12.65 -6.70 5.22
N LEU A 184 -13.20 -5.60 4.69
CA LEU A 184 -14.27 -5.62 3.69
C LEU A 184 -13.83 -6.29 2.39
N SER A 185 -12.61 -6.01 1.93
CA SER A 185 -12.04 -6.64 0.72
C SER A 185 -11.82 -8.15 0.88
N GLU A 186 -11.44 -8.61 2.08
CA GLU A 186 -11.25 -10.04 2.38
C GLU A 186 -12.59 -10.80 2.47
N THR A 187 -13.66 -10.15 2.92
CA THR A 187 -15.01 -10.76 3.04
C THR A 187 -15.78 -10.72 1.73
N GLY A 188 -15.64 -9.68 0.91
CA GLY A 188 -16.25 -9.58 -0.41
C GLY A 188 -15.80 -10.67 -1.40
N ASN A 189 -14.60 -11.15 -1.26
CA ASN A 189 -14.03 -12.24 -2.09
C ASN A 189 -14.52 -13.65 -1.69
N ARG A 190 -15.41 -13.79 -0.68
CA ARG A 190 -15.95 -15.07 -0.21
C ARG A 190 -17.39 -15.34 -0.66
N SER A 191 -17.94 -14.49 -1.50
CA SER A 191 -19.34 -14.63 -2.00
C SER A 191 -19.39 -15.18 -3.42
#